data_bda1f205d4c7e9dc2de165873cf55737
#
_entry.id   bda1f205d4c7e9dc2de165873cf55737
#
_cell.length_a   1.000
_cell.length_b   1.000
_cell.length_c   1.000
_cell.angle_alpha   90.00
_cell.angle_beta   90.00
_cell.angle_gamma   90.00
#
_symmetry.space_group_name_H-M   'P 1'
#
loop_
_entity.id
_entity.type
_entity.pdbx_description
1 polymer ?
#
loop_
_entity_poly.entity_id
_entity_poly.type
_entity_poly.pdbx_seq_one_letter_code
_entity_poly.pdbx_strand_id
1 'polypeptide(L)'
;MSWADFGLQPGELDWQTHAACAAPDIDPDLFFPEPRQAAQAQRICAACPVRQQCQAHAQRHRERHGIWGGLSTRKLPRTRQPGHAATRQRAVAVARLTRAGLTSVQIAQRLDLSPRTIDRYRAHHQRLEEAA
;
A
#
# COMPACT_ATOMS: atom_id res chain seq x y z
N MET A 1 -20.16 -1.05 14.51
CA MET A 1 -18.93 -1.14 13.68
C MET A 1 -17.92 -2.02 14.42
N SER A 2 -17.42 -3.05 13.77
CA SER A 2 -16.36 -3.92 14.31
C SER A 2 -15.00 -3.52 13.74
N TRP A 3 -13.92 -3.94 14.38
CA TRP A 3 -12.56 -3.71 13.87
C TRP A 3 -12.35 -4.30 12.47
N ALA A 4 -13.05 -5.39 12.16
CA ALA A 4 -13.00 -6.02 10.84
C ALA A 4 -13.55 -5.10 9.72
N ASP A 5 -14.49 -4.22 10.03
CA ASP A 5 -15.04 -3.26 9.06
C ASP A 5 -13.98 -2.24 8.61
N PHE A 6 -12.93 -2.06 9.42
CA PHE A 6 -11.77 -1.20 9.11
C PHE A 6 -10.55 -1.98 8.61
N GLY A 7 -10.69 -3.27 8.36
CA GLY A 7 -9.59 -4.14 7.95
C GLY A 7 -8.55 -4.41 9.05
N LEU A 8 -8.93 -4.20 10.31
CA LEU A 8 -8.07 -4.39 11.48
C LEU A 8 -8.40 -5.69 12.20
N GLN A 9 -7.36 -6.36 12.69
CA GLN A 9 -7.52 -7.52 13.56
C GLN A 9 -7.60 -7.10 15.04
N PRO A 10 -8.30 -7.87 15.90
CA PRO A 10 -8.28 -7.62 17.34
C PRO A 10 -6.83 -7.57 17.87
N GLY A 11 -6.50 -6.55 18.65
CA GLY A 11 -5.16 -6.34 19.21
C GLY A 11 -4.11 -5.78 18.24
N GLU A 12 -4.45 -5.56 16.98
CA GLU A 12 -3.50 -5.03 15.99
C GLU A 12 -2.95 -3.66 16.33
N LEU A 13 -3.69 -2.87 17.10
CA LEU A 13 -3.30 -1.52 17.53
C LEU A 13 -2.77 -1.44 18.96
N ASP A 14 -2.64 -2.56 19.68
CA ASP A 14 -2.22 -2.56 21.10
C ASP A 14 -0.83 -1.96 21.30
N TRP A 15 0.05 -2.07 20.31
CA TRP A 15 1.37 -1.46 20.33
C TRP A 15 1.33 0.08 20.47
N GLN A 16 0.25 0.73 20.08
CA GLN A 16 0.11 2.20 20.16
C GLN A 16 0.13 2.72 21.59
N THR A 17 -0.25 1.89 22.57
CA THR A 17 -0.21 2.26 23.98
C THR A 17 1.22 2.52 24.48
N HIS A 18 2.22 1.93 23.81
CA HIS A 18 3.64 2.08 24.11
C HIS A 18 4.33 3.16 23.26
N ALA A 19 3.60 3.79 22.35
CA ALA A 19 4.15 4.83 21.49
C ALA A 19 4.55 6.08 22.30
N ALA A 20 5.69 6.69 21.97
CA ALA A 20 6.12 7.93 22.62
C ALA A 20 5.10 9.07 22.40
N CYS A 21 4.41 9.09 21.26
CA CYS A 21 3.38 10.07 20.94
C CYS A 21 2.04 9.83 21.66
N ALA A 22 1.87 8.72 22.36
CA ALA A 22 0.69 8.45 23.19
C ALA A 22 0.73 9.20 24.53
N ALA A 23 1.85 9.82 24.89
CA ALA A 23 1.94 10.63 26.09
C ALA A 23 0.97 11.83 26.04
N PRO A 24 0.29 12.16 27.15
CA PRO A 24 -0.78 13.18 27.15
C PRO A 24 -0.30 14.61 26.88
N ASP A 25 0.99 14.87 27.03
CA ASP A 25 1.64 16.16 26.77
C ASP A 25 2.08 16.34 25.31
N ILE A 26 1.91 15.32 24.48
CA ILE A 26 2.28 15.37 23.07
C ILE A 26 1.06 15.75 22.23
N ASP A 27 1.20 16.84 21.47
CA ASP A 27 0.19 17.28 20.53
C ASP A 27 0.18 16.36 19.31
N PRO A 28 -0.94 15.67 19.00
CA PRO A 28 -1.03 14.78 17.86
C PRO A 28 -0.90 15.51 16.52
N ASP A 29 -1.18 16.78 16.43
CA ASP A 29 -1.07 17.57 15.21
C ASP A 29 0.39 17.71 14.73
N LEU A 30 1.37 17.52 15.62
CA LEU A 30 2.79 17.48 15.26
C LEU A 30 3.13 16.41 14.21
N PHE A 31 2.34 15.34 14.14
CA PHE A 31 2.55 14.21 13.21
C PHE A 31 1.87 14.42 11.85
N PHE A 32 1.15 15.54 11.71
CA PHE A 32 0.56 15.98 10.43
C PHE A 32 1.08 17.39 10.08
N PRO A 33 2.40 17.58 10.06
CA PRO A 33 2.98 18.91 9.96
C PRO A 33 2.85 19.48 8.56
N GLU A 34 2.83 20.81 8.49
CA GLU A 34 3.26 21.52 7.30
C GLU A 34 4.69 21.06 6.91
N PRO A 35 5.07 21.07 5.63
CA PRO A 35 6.33 20.45 5.16
C PRO A 35 7.62 20.89 5.90
N ARG A 36 7.59 22.01 6.61
CA ARG A 36 8.74 22.59 7.31
C ARG A 36 8.82 22.24 8.80
N GLN A 37 7.82 21.59 9.40
CA GLN A 37 7.72 21.38 10.84
C GLN A 37 7.93 19.94 11.31
N ALA A 38 8.39 19.06 10.42
CA ALA A 38 8.51 17.64 10.69
C ALA A 38 9.60 17.27 11.73
N ALA A 39 10.56 18.16 12.00
CA ALA A 39 11.72 17.85 12.84
C ALA A 39 11.36 17.49 14.30
N GLN A 40 10.34 18.11 14.85
CA GLN A 40 9.89 17.84 16.24
C GLN A 40 9.26 16.46 16.35
N ALA A 41 8.38 16.10 15.44
CA ALA A 41 7.78 14.77 15.38
C ALA A 41 8.86 13.69 15.15
N GLN A 42 9.81 13.93 14.27
CA GLN A 42 10.92 13.01 14.02
C GLN A 42 11.78 12.75 15.25
N ARG A 43 12.03 13.76 16.08
CA ARG A 43 12.74 13.60 17.35
C ARG A 43 11.98 12.72 18.34
N ILE A 44 10.67 12.90 18.45
CA ILE A 44 9.80 12.06 19.30
C ILE A 44 9.84 10.60 18.79
N CYS A 45 9.70 10.40 17.49
CA CYS A 45 9.77 9.07 16.89
C CYS A 45 11.13 8.41 17.02
N ALA A 46 12.23 9.16 17.03
CA ALA A 46 13.58 8.63 17.17
C ALA A 46 13.77 7.87 18.49
N ALA A 47 13.11 8.31 19.57
CA ALA A 47 13.14 7.68 20.89
C ALA A 47 11.96 6.70 21.12
N CYS A 48 11.09 6.51 20.15
CA CYS A 48 9.90 5.69 20.31
C CYS A 48 10.20 4.20 20.29
N PRO A 49 9.79 3.42 21.32
CA PRO A 49 10.07 1.99 21.40
C PRO A 49 9.32 1.15 20.36
N VAL A 50 8.24 1.69 19.79
CA VAL A 50 7.40 0.99 18.79
C VAL A 50 7.54 1.59 17.39
N ARG A 51 8.66 2.23 17.11
CA ARG A 51 8.93 2.89 15.82
C ARG A 51 8.77 1.94 14.63
N GLN A 52 9.27 0.72 14.73
CA GLN A 52 9.19 -0.27 13.65
C GLN A 52 7.76 -0.74 13.42
N GLN A 53 7.00 -1.02 14.48
CA GLN A 53 5.59 -1.39 14.40
C GLN A 53 4.76 -0.27 13.77
N CYS A 54 5.05 0.98 14.12
CA CYS A 54 4.41 2.16 13.56
C CYS A 54 4.65 2.27 12.05
N GLN A 55 5.88 2.11 11.60
CA GLN A 55 6.23 2.11 10.17
C GLN A 55 5.56 0.95 9.42
N ALA A 56 5.59 -0.25 9.97
CA ALA A 56 4.97 -1.43 9.38
C ALA A 56 3.45 -1.28 9.26
N HIS A 57 2.80 -0.69 10.26
CA HIS A 57 1.37 -0.38 10.22
C HIS A 57 1.04 0.58 9.07
N ALA A 58 1.76 1.69 8.97
CA ALA A 58 1.54 2.67 7.92
C ALA A 58 1.75 2.11 6.51
N GLN A 59 2.75 1.22 6.34
CA GLN A 59 2.99 0.52 5.09
C GLN A 59 1.86 -0.45 4.74
N ARG A 60 1.39 -1.23 5.71
CA ARG A 60 0.32 -2.22 5.52
C ARG A 60 -1.00 -1.55 5.12
N HIS A 61 -1.36 -0.48 5.83
CA HIS A 61 -2.60 0.25 5.62
C HIS A 61 -2.49 1.35 4.56
N ARG A 62 -1.29 1.54 3.97
CA ARG A 62 -1.02 2.53 2.92
C ARG A 62 -1.43 3.93 3.32
N GLU A 63 -1.02 4.31 4.53
CA GLU A 63 -1.29 5.64 5.04
C GLU A 63 -0.74 6.70 4.07
N ARG A 64 -1.55 7.71 3.81
CA ARG A 64 -1.22 8.76 2.83
C ARG A 64 -0.76 10.05 3.46
N HIS A 65 -0.99 10.20 4.76
CA HIS A 65 -0.75 11.42 5.49
C HIS A 65 -0.02 11.14 6.80
N GLY A 66 0.74 12.13 7.27
CA GLY A 66 1.38 12.10 8.56
C GLY A 66 2.81 11.58 8.55
N ILE A 67 3.37 11.55 9.77
CA ILE A 67 4.68 11.01 10.08
C ILE A 67 4.49 9.73 10.89
N TRP A 68 5.07 8.66 10.41
CA TRP A 68 4.95 7.33 10.97
C TRP A 68 6.34 6.77 11.26
N GLY A 69 6.64 6.56 12.54
CA GLY A 69 7.95 6.07 12.94
C GLY A 69 9.11 6.95 12.48
N GLY A 70 8.90 8.27 12.41
CA GLY A 70 9.90 9.25 12.01
C GLY A 70 10.02 9.47 10.50
N LEU A 71 9.22 8.78 9.69
CA LEU A 71 9.20 8.94 8.24
C LEU A 71 7.87 9.52 7.77
N SER A 72 7.94 10.48 6.87
CA SER A 72 6.74 10.89 6.13
C SER A 72 6.26 9.76 5.22
N THR A 73 4.97 9.74 4.94
CA THR A 73 4.38 8.70 4.07
C THR A 73 5.02 8.61 2.69
N ARG A 74 5.63 9.69 2.21
CA ARG A 74 6.38 9.71 0.95
C ARG A 74 7.73 8.97 1.03
N LYS A 75 8.32 8.92 2.23
CA LYS A 75 9.62 8.28 2.48
C LYS A 75 9.49 6.86 3.01
N LEU A 76 8.29 6.43 3.39
CA LEU A 76 8.07 5.05 3.79
C LEU A 76 8.34 4.12 2.60
N PRO A 77 9.15 3.07 2.79
CA PRO A 77 9.35 2.07 1.75
C PRO A 77 8.00 1.48 1.33
N ARG A 78 7.72 1.49 0.05
CA ARG A 78 6.51 0.87 -0.45
C ARG A 78 6.68 -0.64 -0.38
N THR A 79 5.93 -1.28 0.49
CA THR A 79 5.83 -2.73 0.45
C THR A 79 5.28 -3.15 -0.91
N ARG A 80 5.93 -4.12 -1.54
CA ARG A 80 5.40 -4.76 -2.76
C ARG A 80 3.98 -5.21 -2.43
N GLN A 81 3.02 -4.65 -3.13
CA GLN A 81 1.62 -4.97 -2.90
C GLN A 81 1.38 -6.46 -3.16
N PRO A 82 0.61 -7.15 -2.32
CA PRO A 82 0.07 -8.48 -2.70
C PRO A 82 -0.61 -8.45 -4.07
N GLY A 83 -1.16 -7.30 -4.47
CA GLY A 83 -1.71 -7.07 -5.79
C GLY A 83 -0.72 -7.24 -6.95
N HIS A 84 0.59 -7.13 -6.75
CA HIS A 84 1.55 -7.37 -7.84
C HIS A 84 1.66 -8.84 -8.22
N ALA A 85 1.51 -9.78 -7.29
CA ALA A 85 1.46 -11.20 -7.61
C ALA A 85 0.17 -11.53 -8.36
N ALA A 86 -0.98 -11.07 -7.87
CA ALA A 86 -2.27 -11.23 -8.53
C ALA A 86 -2.29 -10.55 -9.91
N THR A 87 -1.69 -9.35 -10.02
CA THR A 87 -1.59 -8.63 -11.30
C THR A 87 -0.70 -9.37 -12.28
N ARG A 88 0.43 -9.92 -11.84
CA ARG A 88 1.30 -10.75 -12.70
C ARG A 88 0.60 -12.04 -13.15
N GLN A 89 -0.12 -12.73 -12.26
CA GLN A 89 -0.88 -13.92 -12.64
C GLN A 89 -1.95 -13.60 -13.68
N ARG A 90 -2.67 -12.47 -13.52
CA ARG A 90 -3.63 -11.98 -14.51
C ARG A 90 -2.97 -11.65 -15.84
N ALA A 91 -1.83 -10.97 -15.82
CA ALA A 91 -1.07 -10.66 -17.03
C ALA A 91 -0.64 -11.91 -17.78
N VAL A 92 -0.14 -12.93 -17.07
CA VAL A 92 0.23 -14.22 -17.66
C VAL A 92 -1.00 -14.93 -18.25
N ALA A 93 -2.11 -14.94 -17.54
CA ALA A 93 -3.36 -15.54 -18.01
C ALA A 93 -3.89 -14.84 -19.27
N VAL A 94 -3.86 -13.50 -19.30
CA VAL A 94 -4.27 -12.71 -20.47
C VAL A 94 -3.36 -13.03 -21.68
N ALA A 95 -2.04 -13.06 -21.48
CA ALA A 95 -1.09 -13.39 -22.55
C ALA A 95 -1.33 -14.79 -23.11
N ARG A 96 -1.55 -15.77 -22.24
CA ARG A 96 -1.83 -17.16 -22.65
C ARG A 96 -3.12 -17.28 -23.46
N LEU A 97 -4.20 -16.66 -22.99
CA LEU A 97 -5.51 -16.70 -23.66
C LEU A 97 -5.48 -15.90 -24.98
N THR A 98 -4.70 -14.84 -25.05
CA THR A 98 -4.47 -14.09 -26.29
C THR A 98 -3.76 -14.95 -27.34
N ARG A 99 -2.72 -15.69 -26.95
CA ARG A 99 -2.03 -16.64 -27.86
C ARG A 99 -2.94 -17.78 -28.31
N ALA A 100 -3.89 -18.17 -27.47
CA ALA A 100 -4.91 -19.17 -27.83
C ALA A 100 -5.98 -18.63 -28.79
N GLY A 101 -5.91 -17.37 -29.19
CA GLY A 101 -6.80 -16.76 -30.18
C GLY A 101 -8.11 -16.18 -29.63
N LEU A 102 -8.24 -16.03 -28.31
CA LEU A 102 -9.44 -15.45 -27.70
C LEU A 102 -9.45 -13.93 -27.88
N THR A 103 -10.65 -13.39 -28.08
CA THR A 103 -10.89 -11.94 -28.12
C THR A 103 -10.84 -11.33 -26.70
N SER A 104 -10.68 -10.01 -26.62
CA SER A 104 -10.70 -9.30 -25.32
C SER A 104 -12.01 -9.52 -24.56
N VAL A 105 -13.13 -9.62 -25.25
CA VAL A 105 -14.44 -9.90 -24.65
C VAL A 105 -14.48 -11.30 -24.04
N GLN A 106 -13.97 -12.31 -24.78
CA GLN A 106 -13.93 -13.70 -24.31
C GLN A 106 -13.00 -13.86 -23.09
N ILE A 107 -11.84 -13.21 -23.10
CA ILE A 107 -10.91 -13.23 -21.98
C ILE A 107 -11.51 -12.53 -20.78
N ALA A 108 -12.15 -11.38 -20.98
CA ALA A 108 -12.82 -10.60 -19.93
C ALA A 108 -13.87 -11.44 -19.19
N GLN A 109 -14.68 -12.19 -19.94
CA GLN A 109 -15.68 -13.10 -19.36
C GLN A 109 -15.05 -14.22 -18.54
N ARG A 110 -13.94 -14.81 -19.01
CA ARG A 110 -13.25 -15.90 -18.29
C ARG A 110 -12.56 -15.46 -17.02
N LEU A 111 -12.02 -14.24 -17.00
CA LEU A 111 -11.22 -13.72 -15.89
C LEU A 111 -12.02 -12.78 -14.98
N ASP A 112 -13.30 -12.59 -15.25
CA ASP A 112 -14.17 -11.63 -14.52
C ASP A 112 -13.56 -10.22 -14.48
N LEU A 113 -13.14 -9.75 -15.65
CA LEU A 113 -12.57 -8.44 -15.85
C LEU A 113 -13.30 -7.68 -16.97
N SER A 114 -13.10 -6.37 -17.05
CA SER A 114 -13.63 -5.60 -18.19
C SER A 114 -12.75 -5.80 -19.45
N PRO A 115 -13.33 -5.77 -20.67
CA PRO A 115 -12.55 -5.82 -21.91
C PRO A 115 -11.47 -4.74 -21.98
N ARG A 116 -11.75 -3.54 -21.48
CA ARG A 116 -10.80 -2.42 -21.39
C ARG A 116 -9.57 -2.79 -20.51
N THR A 117 -9.78 -3.54 -19.45
CA THR A 117 -8.68 -4.03 -18.60
C THR A 117 -7.82 -5.03 -19.37
N ILE A 118 -8.44 -5.93 -20.14
CA ILE A 118 -7.73 -6.88 -21.00
C ILE A 118 -6.88 -6.15 -22.05
N ASP A 119 -7.44 -5.16 -22.73
CA ASP A 119 -6.72 -4.37 -23.73
C ASP A 119 -5.51 -3.64 -23.11
N ARG A 120 -5.63 -3.16 -21.89
CA ARG A 120 -4.51 -2.56 -21.15
C ARG A 120 -3.40 -3.56 -20.88
N TYR A 121 -3.72 -4.79 -20.47
CA TYR A 121 -2.72 -5.85 -20.29
C TYR A 121 -2.03 -6.22 -21.62
N ARG A 122 -2.79 -6.32 -22.70
CA ARG A 122 -2.23 -6.60 -24.03
C ARG A 122 -1.28 -5.51 -24.50
N ALA A 123 -1.67 -4.25 -24.37
CA ALA A 123 -0.84 -3.10 -24.73
C ALA A 123 0.47 -3.03 -23.91
N HIS A 124 0.39 -3.35 -22.61
CA HIS A 124 1.57 -3.39 -21.75
C HIS A 124 2.52 -4.53 -22.14
N HIS A 125 2.00 -5.72 -22.40
CA HIS A 125 2.78 -6.88 -22.83
C HIS A 125 3.51 -6.62 -24.16
N GLN A 126 2.80 -6.04 -25.12
CA GLN A 126 3.38 -5.68 -26.42
C GLN A 126 4.54 -4.70 -26.27
N ARG A 127 4.41 -3.68 -25.41
CA ARG A 127 5.51 -2.74 -25.12
C ARG A 127 6.72 -3.41 -24.49
N LEU A 128 6.53 -4.43 -23.65
CA LEU A 128 7.64 -5.18 -23.06
C LEU A 128 8.36 -6.06 -24.11
N GLU A 129 7.62 -6.64 -25.04
CA GLU A 129 8.21 -7.42 -26.15
C GLU A 129 9.00 -6.53 -27.10
N GLU A 130 8.51 -5.34 -27.42
CA GLU A 130 9.20 -4.36 -28.27
C GLU A 130 10.46 -3.78 -27.62
N ALA A 131 10.53 -3.72 -26.29
CA ALA A 131 11.67 -3.22 -25.52
C ALA A 131 12.75 -4.29 -25.26
N ALA A 132 12.49 -5.54 -25.57
CA ALA A 132 13.39 -6.67 -25.29
C ALA A 132 14.50 -6.84 -26.36
#